data_681cc838567f6e69c4e9b6f9488e1520
#
_entry.id   681cc838567f6e69c4e9b6f9488e1520
#
_cell.length_a   1.000
_cell.length_b   1.000
_cell.length_c   1.000
_cell.angle_alpha   90.00
_cell.angle_beta   90.00
_cell.angle_gamma   90.00
#
_symmetry.space_group_name_H-M   'P 1'
#
loop_
_entity.id
_entity.type
_entity.pdbx_description
1 polymer ?
#
loop_
_entity_poly.entity_id
_entity_poly.type
_entity_poly.pdbx_seq_one_letter_code
_entity_poly.pdbx_strand_id
1 'polypeptide(L)'
;GINAKVRKNPKRVIFAEGEDENMLKAAIEFGRNKLGTPILIGAEKRIKEQLKNIGLDENYKIKIVNSTDKAKREKYAKHLYKKLQREGQLERDVDRLVRNDRIAWGASMIACKDADAMVTGNIRHYAASIEKLKKVTEPRPGEEIFGMTMITLGGKTILVADTNVQDFPSPERLVKVSKSCVRVARLFGFDPKVAFLSHSTFGKPISKNTKHVSCLLYTSDAADEVVS
;
A
#
# COMPACT_ATOMS: atom_id res chain seq x y z
N GLY A 1 22.91 4.69 -0.05
CA GLY A 1 21.77 4.25 0.75
C GLY A 1 20.44 4.49 0.05
N ILE A 2 19.33 3.98 0.60
CA ILE A 2 17.97 4.03 0.02
C ILE A 2 17.55 5.47 -0.32
N ASN A 3 17.73 6.42 0.61
CA ASN A 3 17.39 7.83 0.39
C ASN A 3 18.06 8.44 -0.83
N ALA A 4 19.30 8.06 -1.14
CA ALA A 4 19.99 8.55 -2.32
C ALA A 4 19.38 8.00 -3.62
N LYS A 5 18.91 6.73 -3.63
CA LYS A 5 18.18 6.14 -4.75
C LYS A 5 16.82 6.83 -4.96
N VAL A 6 16.09 7.08 -3.87
CA VAL A 6 14.77 7.73 -3.90
C VAL A 6 14.88 9.15 -4.44
N ARG A 7 15.87 9.93 -4.00
CA ARG A 7 16.11 11.32 -4.46
C ARG A 7 16.45 11.41 -5.96
N LYS A 8 17.04 10.36 -6.55
CA LYS A 8 17.32 10.33 -8.00
C LYS A 8 16.06 10.11 -8.85
N ASN A 9 15.00 9.52 -8.28
CA ASN A 9 13.75 9.25 -8.99
C ASN A 9 12.56 9.56 -8.05
N PRO A 10 12.32 10.85 -7.73
CA PRO A 10 11.30 11.26 -6.80
C PRO A 10 9.91 10.86 -7.30
N LYS A 11 9.12 10.23 -6.43
CA LYS A 11 7.76 9.79 -6.72
C LYS A 11 6.73 10.75 -6.14
N ARG A 12 5.56 10.76 -6.78
CA ARG A 12 4.38 11.50 -6.29
C ARG A 12 3.65 10.62 -5.29
N VAL A 13 3.69 10.99 -4.03
CA VAL A 13 3.12 10.19 -2.94
C VAL A 13 1.92 10.90 -2.35
N ILE A 14 0.79 10.20 -2.32
CA ILE A 14 -0.45 10.68 -1.72
C ILE A 14 -0.40 10.42 -0.22
N PHE A 15 -0.80 11.41 0.56
CA PHE A 15 -1.07 11.35 1.98
C PHE A 15 -2.59 11.52 2.16
N ALA A 16 -3.30 10.41 2.33
CA ALA A 16 -4.76 10.37 2.15
C ALA A 16 -5.54 11.12 3.24
N GLU A 17 -5.03 11.15 4.46
CA GLU A 17 -5.64 11.90 5.56
C GLU A 17 -4.97 13.26 5.77
N GLY A 18 -4.93 14.10 4.72
CA GLY A 18 -4.19 15.37 4.73
C GLY A 18 -4.67 16.42 5.73
N GLU A 19 -5.85 16.25 6.34
CA GLU A 19 -6.37 17.11 7.42
C GLU A 19 -5.90 16.63 8.81
N ASP A 20 -5.31 15.45 8.91
CA ASP A 20 -4.71 14.95 10.15
C ASP A 20 -3.34 15.57 10.38
N GLU A 21 -3.07 16.01 11.61
CA GLU A 21 -1.85 16.72 11.96
C GLU A 21 -0.59 15.87 11.74
N ASN A 22 -0.61 14.59 12.13
CA ASN A 22 0.54 13.71 11.98
C ASN A 22 0.82 13.40 10.49
N MET A 23 -0.25 13.16 9.73
CA MET A 23 -0.15 12.93 8.29
C MET A 23 0.38 14.16 7.56
N LEU A 24 -0.06 15.36 7.96
CA LEU A 24 0.40 16.63 7.41
C LEU A 24 1.89 16.85 7.72
N LYS A 25 2.32 16.66 8.99
CA LYS A 25 3.73 16.73 9.39
C LYS A 25 4.60 15.76 8.60
N ALA A 26 4.13 14.51 8.44
CA ALA A 26 4.85 13.49 7.66
C ALA A 26 4.99 13.90 6.19
N ALA A 27 3.95 14.45 5.57
CA ALA A 27 3.99 14.91 4.18
C ALA A 27 4.97 16.08 3.99
N ILE A 28 5.00 17.03 4.94
CA ILE A 28 5.92 18.16 4.92
C ILE A 28 7.36 17.67 5.04
N GLU A 29 7.64 16.79 6.00
CA GLU A 29 8.97 16.25 6.23
C GLU A 29 9.45 15.41 5.04
N PHE A 30 8.56 14.63 4.43
CA PHE A 30 8.83 13.91 3.19
C PHE A 30 9.29 14.84 2.06
N GLY A 31 8.61 15.97 1.89
CA GLY A 31 8.97 16.98 0.90
C GLY A 31 10.28 17.70 1.22
N ARG A 32 10.48 18.11 2.48
CA ARG A 32 11.71 18.78 2.96
C ARG A 32 12.95 17.92 2.77
N ASN A 33 12.83 16.63 3.01
CA ASN A 33 13.92 15.66 2.81
C ASN A 33 14.16 15.30 1.33
N LYS A 34 13.39 15.89 0.41
CA LYS A 34 13.48 15.63 -1.04
C LYS A 34 13.30 14.15 -1.39
N LEU A 35 12.42 13.45 -0.67
CA LEU A 35 12.11 12.04 -0.92
C LEU A 35 11.10 11.87 -2.06
N GLY A 36 10.35 12.92 -2.39
CA GLY A 36 9.38 12.92 -3.46
C GLY A 36 8.49 14.15 -3.44
N THR A 37 7.41 14.12 -4.22
CA THR A 37 6.39 15.17 -4.25
C THR A 37 5.19 14.72 -3.44
N PRO A 38 4.95 15.29 -2.24
CA PRO A 38 3.79 14.96 -1.44
C PRO A 38 2.51 15.58 -2.04
N ILE A 39 1.42 14.81 -2.00
CA ILE A 39 0.08 15.23 -2.41
C ILE A 39 -0.86 14.96 -1.24
N LEU A 40 -1.50 16.00 -0.71
CA LEU A 40 -2.48 15.88 0.37
C LEU A 40 -3.89 15.73 -0.21
N ILE A 41 -4.67 14.78 0.31
CA ILE A 41 -6.11 14.70 0.03
C ILE A 41 -6.87 15.29 1.22
N GLY A 42 -7.69 16.29 0.96
CA GLY A 42 -8.55 16.91 1.98
C GLY A 42 -9.11 18.25 1.56
N ALA A 43 -9.91 18.85 2.44
CA ALA A 43 -10.44 20.18 2.24
C ALA A 43 -9.32 21.23 2.43
N GLU A 44 -9.05 22.01 1.39
CA GLU A 44 -7.96 22.98 1.39
C GLU A 44 -8.01 23.94 2.60
N LYS A 45 -9.21 24.42 2.95
CA LYS A 45 -9.40 25.30 4.09
C LYS A 45 -8.94 24.65 5.40
N ARG A 46 -9.32 23.38 5.65
CA ARG A 46 -8.94 22.66 6.85
C ARG A 46 -7.44 22.37 6.90
N ILE A 47 -6.85 22.02 5.76
CA ILE A 47 -5.40 21.80 5.68
C ILE A 47 -4.63 23.08 5.98
N LYS A 48 -5.08 24.23 5.44
CA LYS A 48 -4.49 25.55 5.73
C LYS A 48 -4.61 25.93 7.22
N GLU A 49 -5.74 25.65 7.84
CA GLU A 49 -5.92 25.84 9.27
C GLU A 49 -4.93 24.97 10.08
N GLN A 50 -4.76 23.70 9.69
CA GLN A 50 -3.79 22.80 10.35
C GLN A 50 -2.35 23.26 10.12
N LEU A 51 -1.99 23.79 8.95
CA LEU A 51 -0.66 24.39 8.71
C LEU A 51 -0.37 25.50 9.71
N LYS A 52 -1.33 26.39 9.95
CA LYS A 52 -1.21 27.46 10.97
C LYS A 52 -1.03 26.88 12.39
N ASN A 53 -1.83 25.89 12.74
CA ASN A 53 -1.78 25.26 14.06
C ASN A 53 -0.41 24.65 14.38
N ILE A 54 0.29 24.13 13.36
CA ILE A 54 1.66 23.59 13.51
C ILE A 54 2.76 24.62 13.29
N GLY A 55 2.41 25.91 13.21
CA GLY A 55 3.36 27.03 13.09
C GLY A 55 3.96 27.23 11.70
N LEU A 56 3.29 26.74 10.66
CA LEU A 56 3.69 26.96 9.28
C LEU A 56 2.80 27.99 8.58
N ASP A 57 3.34 28.62 7.52
CA ASP A 57 2.58 29.52 6.64
C ASP A 57 1.45 28.73 5.97
N GLU A 58 0.23 29.30 5.96
CA GLU A 58 -0.92 28.73 5.26
C GLU A 58 -0.72 28.61 3.74
N ASN A 59 0.22 29.37 3.19
CA ASN A 59 0.64 29.32 1.80
C ASN A 59 1.81 28.38 1.54
N TYR A 60 2.16 27.52 2.51
CA TYR A 60 3.19 26.50 2.33
C TYR A 60 2.92 25.71 1.04
N LYS A 61 3.93 25.66 0.16
CA LYS A 61 3.80 25.06 -1.19
C LYS A 61 3.73 23.55 -1.11
N ILE A 62 2.53 23.04 -0.89
CA ILE A 62 2.22 21.61 -0.96
C ILE A 62 1.00 21.39 -1.87
N LYS A 63 1.03 20.33 -2.66
CA LYS A 63 -0.09 20.02 -3.56
C LYS A 63 -1.26 19.45 -2.75
N ILE A 64 -2.39 20.15 -2.79
CA ILE A 64 -3.66 19.73 -2.18
C ILE A 64 -4.61 19.33 -3.29
N VAL A 65 -5.30 18.21 -3.12
CA VAL A 65 -6.36 17.72 -4.02
C VAL A 65 -7.58 17.33 -3.20
N ASN A 66 -8.75 17.53 -3.78
CA ASN A 66 -10.01 17.12 -3.15
C ASN A 66 -11.04 16.66 -4.20
N SER A 67 -12.13 16.08 -3.72
CA SER A 67 -13.21 15.56 -4.56
C SER A 67 -14.13 16.62 -5.18
N THR A 68 -13.87 17.91 -4.94
CA THR A 68 -14.64 19.00 -5.57
C THR A 68 -14.19 19.27 -7.01
N ASP A 69 -13.00 18.80 -7.40
CA ASP A 69 -12.54 18.81 -8.80
C ASP A 69 -13.39 17.85 -9.63
N LYS A 70 -14.40 18.41 -10.29
CA LYS A 70 -15.40 17.66 -11.06
C LYS A 70 -14.77 16.85 -12.19
N ALA A 71 -13.84 17.42 -12.93
CA ALA A 71 -13.21 16.76 -14.07
C ALA A 71 -12.40 15.52 -13.64
N LYS A 72 -11.64 15.64 -12.55
CA LYS A 72 -10.91 14.50 -11.99
C LYS A 72 -11.86 13.45 -11.40
N ARG A 73 -12.91 13.90 -10.72
CA ARG A 73 -13.91 12.98 -10.17
C ARG A 73 -14.56 12.14 -11.26
N GLU A 74 -14.99 12.75 -12.34
CA GLU A 74 -15.58 12.05 -13.48
C GLU A 74 -14.58 11.06 -14.12
N LYS A 75 -13.33 11.48 -14.31
CA LYS A 75 -12.24 10.64 -14.81
C LYS A 75 -12.06 9.39 -13.92
N TYR A 76 -11.99 9.59 -12.61
CA TYR A 76 -11.73 8.51 -11.65
C TYR A 76 -12.95 7.60 -11.48
N ALA A 77 -14.16 8.17 -11.41
CA ALA A 77 -15.39 7.41 -11.35
C ALA A 77 -15.58 6.52 -12.60
N LYS A 78 -15.36 7.08 -13.79
CA LYS A 78 -15.40 6.32 -15.05
C LYS A 78 -14.38 5.19 -15.11
N HIS A 79 -13.15 5.44 -14.61
CA HIS A 79 -12.12 4.40 -14.53
C HIS A 79 -12.54 3.27 -13.60
N LEU A 80 -12.96 3.61 -12.39
CA LEU A 80 -13.36 2.65 -11.36
C LEU A 80 -14.66 1.89 -11.74
N TYR A 81 -15.59 2.56 -12.41
CA TYR A 81 -16.84 1.94 -12.87
C TYR A 81 -16.60 0.80 -13.86
N LYS A 82 -15.62 0.91 -14.76
CA LYS A 82 -15.26 -0.17 -15.70
C LYS A 82 -14.93 -1.48 -14.99
N LYS A 83 -14.41 -1.41 -13.78
CA LYS A 83 -14.14 -2.56 -12.91
C LYS A 83 -15.41 -2.99 -12.19
N LEU A 84 -16.01 -2.10 -11.42
CA LEU A 84 -17.07 -2.39 -10.47
C LEU A 84 -18.43 -2.71 -11.12
N GLN A 85 -18.67 -2.30 -12.38
CA GLN A 85 -19.87 -2.69 -13.10
C GLN A 85 -20.03 -4.21 -13.23
N ARG A 86 -18.92 -4.95 -13.34
CA ARG A 86 -18.94 -6.42 -13.40
C ARG A 86 -19.31 -7.07 -12.06
N GLU A 87 -19.20 -6.31 -10.98
CA GLU A 87 -19.62 -6.67 -9.62
C GLU A 87 -21.04 -6.17 -9.30
N GLY A 88 -21.78 -5.65 -10.31
CA GLY A 88 -23.14 -5.16 -10.15
C GLY A 88 -23.27 -3.75 -9.54
N GLN A 89 -22.16 -2.99 -9.41
CA GLN A 89 -22.23 -1.63 -8.90
C GLN A 89 -22.83 -0.67 -9.93
N LEU A 90 -23.66 0.26 -9.47
CA LEU A 90 -24.21 1.30 -10.33
C LEU A 90 -23.24 2.49 -10.44
N GLU A 91 -23.26 3.16 -11.59
CA GLU A 91 -22.38 4.31 -11.86
C GLU A 91 -22.49 5.41 -10.78
N ARG A 92 -23.73 5.72 -10.35
CA ARG A 92 -24.01 6.68 -9.29
C ARG A 92 -23.37 6.31 -7.94
N ASP A 93 -23.27 5.01 -7.63
CA ASP A 93 -22.70 4.52 -6.38
C ASP A 93 -21.17 4.59 -6.44
N VAL A 94 -20.58 4.34 -7.60
CA VAL A 94 -19.16 4.52 -7.85
C VAL A 94 -18.76 6.00 -7.80
N ASP A 95 -19.54 6.93 -8.40
CA ASP A 95 -19.32 8.37 -8.28
C ASP A 95 -19.36 8.82 -6.80
N ARG A 96 -20.37 8.33 -6.06
CA ARG A 96 -20.47 8.60 -4.61
C ARG A 96 -19.27 8.07 -3.83
N LEU A 97 -18.79 6.87 -4.16
CA LEU A 97 -17.62 6.26 -3.54
C LEU A 97 -16.38 7.13 -3.78
N VAL A 98 -16.09 7.49 -5.02
CA VAL A 98 -14.94 8.33 -5.39
C VAL A 98 -15.03 9.71 -4.72
N ARG A 99 -16.22 10.30 -4.64
CA ARG A 99 -16.45 11.61 -4.05
C ARG A 99 -16.23 11.64 -2.54
N ASN A 100 -16.67 10.59 -1.82
CA ASN A 100 -16.76 10.61 -0.36
C ASN A 100 -15.66 9.80 0.33
N ASP A 101 -14.88 9.01 -0.41
CA ASP A 101 -13.84 8.18 0.17
C ASP A 101 -12.45 8.54 -0.35
N ARG A 102 -11.59 8.98 0.57
CA ARG A 102 -10.22 9.42 0.26
C ARG A 102 -9.33 8.27 -0.22
N ILE A 103 -9.57 7.05 0.25
CA ILE A 103 -8.84 5.85 -0.22
C ILE A 103 -9.24 5.54 -1.66
N ALA A 104 -10.54 5.56 -1.96
CA ALA A 104 -11.03 5.36 -3.33
C ALA A 104 -10.52 6.44 -4.29
N TRP A 105 -10.52 7.70 -3.85
CA TRP A 105 -9.95 8.80 -4.61
C TRP A 105 -8.46 8.60 -4.88
N GLY A 106 -7.66 8.36 -3.83
CA GLY A 106 -6.21 8.19 -3.94
C GLY A 106 -5.83 6.95 -4.77
N ALA A 107 -6.52 5.82 -4.58
CA ALA A 107 -6.31 4.62 -5.39
C ALA A 107 -6.62 4.86 -6.86
N SER A 108 -7.70 5.61 -7.16
CA SER A 108 -8.03 6.00 -8.54
C SER A 108 -7.00 6.94 -9.15
N MET A 109 -6.40 7.85 -8.36
CA MET A 109 -5.28 8.68 -8.82
C MET A 109 -4.08 7.81 -9.26
N ILE A 110 -3.74 6.77 -8.49
CA ILE A 110 -2.65 5.85 -8.83
C ILE A 110 -2.99 5.06 -10.09
N ALA A 111 -4.19 4.50 -10.17
CA ALA A 111 -4.66 3.74 -11.33
C ALA A 111 -4.65 4.60 -12.61
N CYS A 112 -5.00 5.88 -12.50
CA CYS A 112 -4.97 6.84 -13.61
C CYS A 112 -3.58 7.48 -13.84
N LYS A 113 -2.53 7.04 -13.14
CA LYS A 113 -1.14 7.55 -13.23
C LYS A 113 -0.98 9.03 -12.85
N ASP A 114 -1.89 9.56 -12.02
CA ASP A 114 -1.80 10.92 -11.49
C ASP A 114 -0.96 10.97 -10.19
N ALA A 115 -0.68 9.81 -9.60
CA ALA A 115 0.26 9.59 -8.49
C ALA A 115 0.91 8.21 -8.59
N ASP A 116 1.93 7.94 -7.76
CA ASP A 116 2.75 6.73 -7.85
C ASP A 116 2.58 5.82 -6.63
N ALA A 117 2.26 6.38 -5.46
CA ALA A 117 2.03 5.65 -4.21
C ALA A 117 1.07 6.41 -3.30
N MET A 118 0.56 5.73 -2.27
CA MET A 118 -0.31 6.33 -1.26
C MET A 118 0.05 5.83 0.15
N VAL A 119 0.05 6.76 1.10
CA VAL A 119 0.12 6.50 2.54
C VAL A 119 -1.27 6.77 3.11
N THR A 120 -1.82 5.83 3.88
CA THR A 120 -3.14 5.90 4.49
C THR A 120 -3.21 5.01 5.74
N GLY A 121 -4.24 5.16 6.56
CA GLY A 121 -4.50 4.29 7.72
C GLY A 121 -4.14 4.89 9.06
N ASN A 122 -3.84 6.20 9.14
CA ASN A 122 -3.52 6.86 10.41
C ASN A 122 -4.76 7.04 11.31
N ILE A 123 -5.92 7.34 10.71
CA ILE A 123 -7.16 7.62 11.45
C ILE A 123 -8.27 6.57 11.23
N ARG A 124 -8.00 5.55 10.43
CA ARG A 124 -8.98 4.51 10.09
C ARG A 124 -8.49 3.14 10.53
N HIS A 125 -9.44 2.28 10.88
CA HIS A 125 -9.14 0.90 11.21
C HIS A 125 -8.54 0.17 9.99
N TYR A 126 -7.48 -0.60 10.22
CA TYR A 126 -6.72 -1.31 9.19
C TYR A 126 -7.61 -2.17 8.29
N ALA A 127 -8.47 -3.03 8.89
CA ALA A 127 -9.33 -3.94 8.14
C ALA A 127 -10.26 -3.19 7.16
N ALA A 128 -10.88 -2.08 7.59
CA ALA A 128 -11.72 -1.26 6.73
C ALA A 128 -10.94 -0.60 5.58
N SER A 129 -9.70 -0.20 5.82
CA SER A 129 -8.83 0.39 4.80
C SER A 129 -8.42 -0.64 3.74
N ILE A 130 -8.03 -1.85 4.16
CA ILE A 130 -7.65 -2.95 3.26
C ILE A 130 -8.84 -3.42 2.42
N GLU A 131 -10.03 -3.55 3.03
CA GLU A 131 -11.24 -3.92 2.31
C GLU A 131 -11.54 -2.93 1.18
N LYS A 132 -11.46 -1.63 1.47
CA LYS A 132 -11.64 -0.58 0.45
C LYS A 132 -10.57 -0.61 -0.63
N LEU A 133 -9.31 -0.81 -0.25
CA LEU A 133 -8.23 -0.95 -1.23
C LEU A 133 -8.46 -2.14 -2.15
N LYS A 134 -8.80 -3.31 -1.63
CA LYS A 134 -9.13 -4.51 -2.43
C LYS A 134 -10.28 -4.26 -3.41
N LYS A 135 -11.27 -3.44 -3.00
CA LYS A 135 -12.39 -3.08 -3.86
C LYS A 135 -11.99 -2.18 -5.03
N VAL A 136 -11.08 -1.23 -4.83
CA VAL A 136 -10.74 -0.21 -5.83
C VAL A 136 -9.44 -0.49 -6.60
N THR A 137 -8.57 -1.38 -6.10
CA THR A 137 -7.31 -1.75 -6.75
C THR A 137 -7.32 -3.22 -7.19
N GLU A 138 -6.51 -3.52 -8.19
CA GLU A 138 -6.22 -4.89 -8.59
C GLU A 138 -4.71 -5.14 -8.51
N PRO A 139 -4.31 -6.34 -8.11
CA PRO A 139 -2.93 -6.74 -8.25
C PRO A 139 -2.54 -6.81 -9.74
N ARG A 140 -1.27 -6.75 -10.04
CA ARG A 140 -0.79 -7.03 -11.39
C ARG A 140 -1.14 -8.47 -11.78
N PRO A 141 -1.32 -8.76 -13.09
CA PRO A 141 -1.57 -10.12 -13.52
C PRO A 141 -0.53 -11.10 -12.96
N GLY A 142 -1.02 -12.18 -12.34
CA GLY A 142 -0.16 -13.18 -11.70
C GLY A 142 0.40 -12.83 -10.32
N GLU A 143 0.16 -11.61 -9.82
CA GLU A 143 0.60 -11.17 -8.48
C GLU A 143 -0.54 -11.24 -7.46
N GLU A 144 -0.16 -11.22 -6.18
CA GLU A 144 -1.08 -11.22 -5.05
C GLU A 144 -0.92 -9.93 -4.24
N ILE A 145 -2.02 -9.48 -3.63
CA ILE A 145 -1.95 -8.42 -2.62
C ILE A 145 -1.45 -9.05 -1.33
N PHE A 146 -0.35 -8.56 -0.79
CA PHE A 146 0.21 -9.03 0.47
C PHE A 146 0.76 -7.87 1.30
N GLY A 147 0.84 -8.07 2.60
CA GLY A 147 1.48 -7.15 3.53
C GLY A 147 2.95 -7.53 3.73
N MET A 148 3.83 -6.54 3.80
CA MET A 148 5.24 -6.74 4.12
C MET A 148 5.70 -5.71 5.13
N THR A 149 6.31 -6.19 6.21
CA THR A 149 6.90 -5.34 7.25
C THR A 149 8.41 -5.50 7.23
N MET A 150 9.13 -4.39 7.21
CA MET A 150 10.58 -4.37 7.34
C MET A 150 10.95 -4.02 8.78
N ILE A 151 11.70 -4.90 9.43
CA ILE A 151 12.20 -4.72 10.80
C ILE A 151 13.71 -4.58 10.73
N THR A 152 14.24 -3.48 11.26
CA THR A 152 15.68 -3.24 11.34
C THR A 152 16.08 -3.11 12.81
N LEU A 153 16.96 -3.99 13.27
CA LEU A 153 17.44 -4.02 14.64
C LEU A 153 18.91 -4.48 14.66
N GLY A 154 19.77 -3.75 15.36
CA GLY A 154 21.19 -4.12 15.52
C GLY A 154 21.95 -4.33 14.21
N GLY A 155 21.66 -3.53 13.18
CA GLY A 155 22.28 -3.65 11.86
C GLY A 155 21.75 -4.80 10.99
N LYS A 156 20.83 -5.62 11.51
CA LYS A 156 20.16 -6.70 10.76
C LYS A 156 18.80 -6.20 10.27
N THR A 157 18.43 -6.60 9.06
CA THR A 157 17.12 -6.30 8.47
C THR A 157 16.39 -7.61 8.19
N ILE A 158 15.15 -7.70 8.65
CA ILE A 158 14.26 -8.84 8.43
C ILE A 158 13.01 -8.31 7.71
N LEU A 159 12.57 -9.01 6.68
CA LEU A 159 11.30 -8.77 6.01
C LEU A 159 10.31 -9.84 6.44
N VAL A 160 9.18 -9.44 6.97
CA VAL A 160 8.10 -10.35 7.40
C VAL A 160 6.92 -10.19 6.44
N ALA A 161 6.42 -11.28 5.93
CA ALA A 161 5.26 -11.38 5.05
C ALA A 161 4.52 -12.72 5.25
N ASP A 162 3.27 -12.88 5.03
CA ASP A 162 2.21 -11.92 4.73
C ASP A 162 1.68 -11.34 6.05
N THR A 163 1.80 -10.03 6.25
CA THR A 163 1.32 -9.40 7.46
C THR A 163 -0.11 -8.89 7.27
N ASN A 164 -1.08 -9.53 7.94
CA ASN A 164 -2.47 -9.08 8.09
C ASN A 164 -3.33 -8.93 6.81
N VAL A 165 -2.94 -9.49 5.68
CA VAL A 165 -3.79 -9.43 4.47
C VAL A 165 -4.63 -10.69 4.30
N GLN A 166 -4.13 -11.83 4.73
CA GLN A 166 -4.86 -13.10 4.70
C GLN A 166 -4.42 -14.03 5.85
N ASP A 167 -5.41 -14.54 6.59
CA ASP A 167 -5.15 -15.37 7.77
C ASP A 167 -4.69 -16.80 7.42
N PHE A 168 -5.19 -17.35 6.30
CA PHE A 168 -4.96 -18.74 5.91
C PHE A 168 -4.55 -18.84 4.44
N PRO A 169 -3.30 -18.50 4.09
CA PRO A 169 -2.84 -18.57 2.71
C PRO A 169 -2.68 -20.04 2.23
N SER A 170 -3.04 -20.32 0.97
CA SER A 170 -2.72 -21.59 0.33
C SER A 170 -1.22 -21.74 0.06
N PRO A 171 -0.70 -22.96 -0.16
CA PRO A 171 0.70 -23.18 -0.54
C PRO A 171 1.11 -22.35 -1.77
N GLU A 172 0.29 -22.35 -2.82
CA GLU A 172 0.56 -21.61 -4.06
C GLU A 172 0.65 -20.10 -3.81
N ARG A 173 -0.20 -19.59 -2.90
CA ARG A 173 -0.16 -18.19 -2.49
C ARG A 173 1.12 -17.87 -1.73
N LEU A 174 1.55 -18.74 -0.80
CA LEU A 174 2.79 -18.54 -0.06
C LEU A 174 4.00 -18.47 -1.01
N VAL A 175 4.05 -19.31 -2.06
CA VAL A 175 5.07 -19.23 -3.10
C VAL A 175 5.03 -17.91 -3.85
N LYS A 176 3.85 -17.44 -4.29
CA LYS A 176 3.71 -16.15 -4.98
C LYS A 176 4.14 -14.97 -4.10
N VAL A 177 3.74 -14.98 -2.84
CA VAL A 177 4.12 -13.94 -1.87
C VAL A 177 5.63 -13.95 -1.63
N SER A 178 6.25 -15.12 -1.44
CA SER A 178 7.70 -15.23 -1.22
C SER A 178 8.50 -14.73 -2.43
N LYS A 179 8.13 -15.10 -3.65
CA LYS A 179 8.75 -14.58 -4.89
C LYS A 179 8.65 -13.05 -4.96
N SER A 180 7.49 -12.49 -4.62
CA SER A 180 7.30 -11.03 -4.60
C SER A 180 8.13 -10.35 -3.52
N CYS A 181 8.25 -10.95 -2.32
CA CYS A 181 9.11 -10.46 -1.24
C CYS A 181 10.59 -10.48 -1.62
N VAL A 182 11.07 -11.57 -2.22
CA VAL A 182 12.46 -11.70 -2.72
C VAL A 182 12.76 -10.57 -3.72
N ARG A 183 11.85 -10.35 -4.67
CA ARG A 183 12.00 -9.26 -5.64
C ARG A 183 12.10 -7.89 -4.95
N VAL A 184 11.25 -7.61 -3.97
CA VAL A 184 11.29 -6.36 -3.21
C VAL A 184 12.59 -6.23 -2.41
N ALA A 185 13.04 -7.30 -1.73
CA ALA A 185 14.30 -7.32 -0.99
C ALA A 185 15.49 -6.99 -1.89
N ARG A 186 15.54 -7.57 -3.09
CA ARG A 186 16.59 -7.29 -4.08
C ARG A 186 16.58 -5.82 -4.56
N LEU A 187 15.41 -5.18 -4.68
CA LEU A 187 15.32 -3.73 -4.97
C LEU A 187 15.97 -2.88 -3.88
N PHE A 188 15.92 -3.31 -2.62
CA PHE A 188 16.65 -2.67 -1.52
C PHE A 188 18.14 -3.00 -1.49
N GLY A 189 18.59 -3.95 -2.31
CA GLY A 189 19.99 -4.37 -2.39
C GLY A 189 20.34 -5.47 -1.39
N PHE A 190 19.36 -6.19 -0.87
CA PHE A 190 19.56 -7.36 -0.02
C PHE A 190 19.70 -8.62 -0.87
N ASP A 191 20.44 -9.59 -0.34
CA ASP A 191 20.45 -10.98 -0.80
C ASP A 191 19.60 -11.80 0.19
N PRO A 192 18.30 -12.01 -0.09
CA PRO A 192 17.37 -12.57 0.88
C PRO A 192 17.48 -14.09 0.95
N LYS A 193 17.42 -14.60 2.18
CA LYS A 193 17.13 -16.01 2.48
C LYS A 193 15.70 -16.11 3.00
N VAL A 194 14.91 -17.04 2.47
CA VAL A 194 13.49 -17.19 2.82
C VAL A 194 13.32 -18.34 3.80
N ALA A 195 12.51 -18.09 4.83
CA ALA A 195 12.06 -19.10 5.77
C ALA A 195 10.53 -19.02 5.89
N PHE A 196 9.86 -20.15 5.77
CA PHE A 196 8.44 -20.27 6.06
C PHE A 196 8.23 -20.61 7.53
N LEU A 197 7.41 -19.80 8.21
CA LEU A 197 7.13 -19.98 9.63
C LEU A 197 5.76 -20.63 9.82
N SER A 198 5.70 -21.52 10.79
CA SER A 198 4.47 -22.16 11.24
C SER A 198 4.39 -22.11 12.77
N HIS A 199 3.17 -22.12 13.31
CA HIS A 199 2.94 -22.16 14.76
C HIS A 199 3.19 -23.56 15.37
N SER A 200 3.56 -24.56 14.54
CA SER A 200 3.83 -25.93 15.00
C SER A 200 5.31 -26.14 15.29
N THR A 201 5.61 -26.92 16.31
CA THR A 201 6.96 -27.41 16.60
C THR A 201 7.07 -28.84 16.03
N PHE A 202 8.00 -29.06 15.10
CA PHE A 202 8.18 -30.37 14.41
C PHE A 202 6.88 -30.94 13.81
N GLY A 203 6.01 -30.06 13.24
CA GLY A 203 4.76 -30.49 12.62
C GLY A 203 3.61 -30.81 13.58
N LYS A 204 3.75 -30.54 14.87
CA LYS A 204 2.67 -30.70 15.87
C LYS A 204 2.33 -29.37 16.53
N PRO A 205 1.04 -29.04 16.76
CA PRO A 205 -0.16 -29.78 16.36
C PRO A 205 -0.40 -29.77 14.84
N ILE A 206 -1.00 -30.86 14.33
CA ILE A 206 -1.39 -30.95 12.93
C ILE A 206 -2.66 -30.11 12.73
N SER A 207 -2.57 -29.05 11.96
CA SER A 207 -3.70 -28.20 11.55
C SER A 207 -3.69 -28.02 10.03
N LYS A 208 -4.76 -27.44 9.45
CA LYS A 208 -4.77 -27.09 8.03
C LYS A 208 -3.58 -26.19 7.66
N ASN A 209 -3.26 -25.22 8.52
CA ASN A 209 -2.16 -24.26 8.30
C ASN A 209 -0.79 -24.93 8.33
N THR A 210 -0.54 -25.83 9.28
CA THR A 210 0.73 -26.56 9.36
C THR A 210 0.92 -27.49 8.16
N LYS A 211 -0.16 -28.10 7.64
CA LYS A 211 -0.12 -28.89 6.40
C LYS A 211 0.24 -28.03 5.20
N HIS A 212 -0.30 -26.81 5.09
CA HIS A 212 0.03 -25.90 3.98
C HIS A 212 1.53 -25.56 3.95
N VAL A 213 2.14 -25.28 5.10
CA VAL A 213 3.59 -25.00 5.17
C VAL A 213 4.40 -26.26 4.89
N SER A 214 3.98 -27.44 5.36
CA SER A 214 4.65 -28.70 5.06
C SER A 214 4.60 -29.06 3.58
N CYS A 215 3.51 -28.78 2.89
CA CYS A 215 3.39 -29.03 1.44
C CYS A 215 4.42 -28.23 0.62
N LEU A 216 4.85 -27.06 1.09
CA LEU A 216 5.88 -26.26 0.41
C LEU A 216 7.25 -26.96 0.36
N LEU A 217 7.58 -27.77 1.38
CA LEU A 217 8.83 -28.52 1.43
C LEU A 217 8.90 -29.66 0.38
N TYR A 218 7.74 -30.12 -0.10
CA TYR A 218 7.66 -31.19 -1.09
C TYR A 218 7.52 -30.69 -2.53
N THR A 219 7.31 -29.40 -2.74
CA THR A 219 7.38 -28.79 -4.08
C THR A 219 8.82 -28.33 -4.35
N SER A 220 9.67 -29.28 -4.77
CA SER A 220 11.11 -29.08 -5.04
C SER A 220 11.39 -27.88 -5.95
N ASP A 221 10.53 -27.62 -6.92
CA ASP A 221 10.66 -26.50 -7.86
C ASP A 221 10.48 -25.12 -7.21
N ALA A 222 9.78 -25.03 -6.08
CA ALA A 222 9.58 -23.76 -5.39
C ALA A 222 10.80 -23.34 -4.54
N ALA A 223 11.57 -24.30 -4.02
CA ALA A 223 12.75 -24.04 -3.22
C ALA A 223 13.91 -23.57 -4.10
N ASP A 224 14.13 -24.19 -5.25
CA ASP A 224 15.25 -23.88 -6.15
C ASP A 224 15.06 -22.55 -6.89
N GLU A 225 13.82 -22.16 -7.25
CA GLU A 225 13.55 -20.87 -7.87
C GLU A 225 13.54 -19.69 -6.87
N VAL A 226 13.39 -19.94 -5.58
CA VAL A 226 13.42 -18.88 -4.55
C VAL A 226 14.85 -18.62 -4.07
N VAL A 227 15.75 -19.59 -4.21
CA VAL A 227 17.17 -19.52 -3.78
C VAL A 227 18.11 -19.14 -4.92
N SER A 228 17.74 -19.32 -6.19
CA SER A 228 18.50 -18.88 -7.36
C SER A 228 18.11 -17.45 -7.78
#